data_c65309afc4e72b218c8d95454d862379
#
_entry.id   c65309afc4e72b218c8d95454d862379
#
_cell.length_a   1.000
_cell.length_b   1.000
_cell.length_c   1.000
_cell.angle_alpha   90.00
_cell.angle_beta   90.00
_cell.angle_gamma   90.00
#
_symmetry.space_group_name_H-M   'P 1'
#
loop_
_entity.id
_entity.type
_entity.pdbx_description
1 polymer ?
#
loop_
_entity_poly.entity_id
_entity_poly.type
_entity_poly.pdbx_seq_one_letter_code
_entity_poly.pdbx_strand_id
1 'polypeptide(L)'
;MAQLYYRYGTMNSGKTIEILKVAYNYEEQGKGVVIMTSALDTRDGVGYVSSRIGMKRPALAIEDDTDIYGLIRDLEVKPYCVLVDEAQFLKRHHVYDLARVVDELDIPVMAFGLKNDFRNELFEGSKHLLLLADKIDEIKTICQYCKKKATMVLRTLDGKPTYEGEQIQIGGSETYISVCRKHYFAPEINKENEEK
;
A
#
# COMPACT_ATOMS: atom_id res chain seq x y z
N MET A 1 -23.73 6.41 -4.10
CA MET A 1 -22.70 6.41 -5.18
C MET A 1 -21.39 5.96 -4.58
N ALA A 2 -20.81 4.92 -5.12
CA ALA A 2 -19.52 4.39 -4.69
C ALA A 2 -18.41 5.44 -4.86
N GLN A 3 -17.26 5.22 -4.23
CA GLN A 3 -16.09 6.11 -4.29
C GLN A 3 -14.81 5.31 -4.36
N LEU A 4 -13.79 5.86 -5.03
CA LEU A 4 -12.42 5.39 -5.02
C LEU A 4 -11.67 6.07 -3.86
N TYR A 5 -11.21 5.27 -2.90
CA TYR A 5 -10.40 5.74 -1.77
C TYR A 5 -8.95 5.37 -2.00
N TYR A 6 -8.04 6.32 -1.81
CA TYR A 6 -6.62 6.07 -1.71
C TYR A 6 -6.14 6.34 -0.29
N ARG A 7 -5.74 5.30 0.42
CA ARG A 7 -5.24 5.36 1.79
C ARG A 7 -3.75 5.02 1.80
N TYR A 8 -2.92 6.05 1.84
CA TYR A 8 -1.48 5.85 1.81
C TYR A 8 -0.85 6.02 3.19
N GLY A 9 0.31 5.43 3.37
CA GLY A 9 1.14 5.59 4.55
C GLY A 9 2.54 5.08 4.29
N THR A 10 3.49 5.45 5.14
CA THR A 10 4.86 4.92 5.07
C THR A 10 4.87 3.43 5.44
N MET A 11 6.01 2.79 5.33
CA MET A 11 6.13 1.40 5.78
C MET A 11 5.76 1.28 7.26
N ASN A 12 5.19 0.15 7.65
CA ASN A 12 4.77 -0.12 9.04
C ASN A 12 3.68 0.81 9.60
N SER A 13 2.94 1.52 8.75
CA SER A 13 1.83 2.37 9.19
C SER A 13 0.53 1.60 9.50
N GLY A 14 0.50 0.27 9.31
CA GLY A 14 -0.68 -0.55 9.59
C GLY A 14 -1.68 -0.68 8.43
N LYS A 15 -1.28 -0.37 7.17
CA LYS A 15 -2.15 -0.47 5.99
C LYS A 15 -2.86 -1.82 5.87
N THR A 16 -2.13 -2.91 5.92
CA THR A 16 -2.70 -4.26 5.81
C THR A 16 -3.64 -4.59 6.97
N ILE A 17 -3.37 -4.08 8.18
CA ILE A 17 -4.29 -4.23 9.32
C ILE A 17 -5.61 -3.52 9.04
N GLU A 18 -5.58 -2.32 8.45
CA GLU A 18 -6.80 -1.59 8.07
C GLU A 18 -7.60 -2.36 7.01
N ILE A 19 -6.94 -2.96 6.00
CA ILE A 19 -7.61 -3.83 5.01
C ILE A 19 -8.33 -4.98 5.69
N LEU A 20 -7.63 -5.71 6.54
CA LEU A 20 -8.17 -6.88 7.22
C LEU A 20 -9.33 -6.51 8.16
N LYS A 21 -9.24 -5.37 8.84
CA LYS A 21 -10.33 -4.82 9.66
C LYS A 21 -11.56 -4.46 8.81
N VAL A 22 -11.36 -3.80 7.67
CA VAL A 22 -12.47 -3.45 6.77
C VAL A 22 -13.12 -4.70 6.23
N ALA A 23 -12.33 -5.67 5.74
CA ALA A 23 -12.85 -6.96 5.24
C ALA A 23 -13.69 -7.67 6.30
N TYR A 24 -13.17 -7.79 7.51
CA TYR A 24 -13.87 -8.39 8.65
C TYR A 24 -15.22 -7.70 8.92
N ASN A 25 -15.25 -6.37 8.97
CA ASN A 25 -16.47 -5.62 9.27
C ASN A 25 -17.57 -5.81 8.21
N TYR A 26 -17.20 -5.95 6.93
CA TYR A 26 -18.16 -6.26 5.87
C TYR A 26 -18.70 -7.68 6.01
N GLU A 27 -17.82 -8.64 6.21
CA GLU A 27 -18.16 -10.07 6.31
C GLU A 27 -19.03 -10.40 7.53
N GLU A 28 -18.80 -9.76 8.68
CA GLU A 28 -19.66 -9.85 9.86
C GLU A 28 -21.12 -9.46 9.57
N GLN A 29 -21.34 -8.65 8.54
CA GLN A 29 -22.66 -8.25 8.07
C GLN A 29 -23.17 -9.09 6.91
N GLY A 30 -22.50 -10.20 6.57
CA GLY A 30 -22.83 -11.03 5.41
C GLY A 30 -22.53 -10.38 4.06
N LYS A 31 -21.67 -9.36 4.00
CA LYS A 31 -21.30 -8.61 2.81
C LYS A 31 -19.93 -9.08 2.32
N GLY A 32 -19.90 -9.78 1.18
CA GLY A 32 -18.65 -10.28 0.59
C GLY A 32 -17.75 -9.13 0.09
N VAL A 33 -16.45 -9.29 0.27
CA VAL A 33 -15.43 -8.39 -0.27
C VAL A 33 -14.47 -9.13 -1.18
N VAL A 34 -13.85 -8.42 -2.11
CA VAL A 34 -12.71 -8.93 -2.88
C VAL A 34 -11.45 -8.22 -2.38
N ILE A 35 -10.45 -9.00 -2.01
CA ILE A 35 -9.12 -8.50 -1.65
C ILE A 35 -8.19 -8.81 -2.81
N MET A 36 -7.41 -7.81 -3.21
CA MET A 36 -6.40 -7.90 -4.25
C MET A 36 -5.05 -7.40 -3.73
N THR A 37 -3.96 -7.95 -4.27
CA THR A 37 -2.60 -7.49 -3.98
C THR A 37 -1.72 -7.62 -5.22
N SER A 38 -0.65 -6.84 -5.32
CA SER A 38 0.29 -6.99 -6.43
C SER A 38 1.00 -8.34 -6.38
N ALA A 39 1.13 -9.01 -7.52
CA ALA A 39 1.91 -10.23 -7.67
C ALA A 39 3.42 -10.01 -7.41
N LEU A 40 3.88 -8.76 -7.44
CA LEU A 40 5.25 -8.39 -7.06
C LEU A 40 5.52 -8.55 -5.56
N ASP A 41 4.49 -8.55 -4.72
CA ASP A 41 4.66 -8.81 -3.29
C ASP A 41 4.68 -10.33 -3.03
N THR A 42 5.88 -10.87 -2.89
CA THR A 42 6.11 -12.30 -2.64
C THR A 42 6.49 -12.61 -1.19
N ARG A 43 6.52 -11.61 -0.29
CA ARG A 43 7.02 -11.73 1.09
C ARG A 43 6.34 -12.84 1.89
N ASP A 44 5.03 -13.00 1.71
CA ASP A 44 4.22 -13.99 2.43
C ASP A 44 3.57 -15.02 1.49
N GLY A 45 4.03 -15.07 0.23
CA GLY A 45 3.49 -15.87 -0.86
C GLY A 45 2.58 -15.06 -1.78
N VAL A 46 2.63 -15.36 -3.07
CA VAL A 46 1.77 -14.72 -4.08
C VAL A 46 0.30 -15.02 -3.77
N GLY A 47 -0.57 -14.01 -3.87
CA GLY A 47 -2.01 -14.18 -3.63
C GLY A 47 -2.42 -14.21 -2.16
N TYR A 48 -1.63 -13.57 -1.31
CA TYR A 48 -1.97 -13.38 0.11
C TYR A 48 -1.69 -11.96 0.54
N VAL A 49 -2.54 -11.44 1.44
CA VAL A 49 -2.26 -10.27 2.25
C VAL A 49 -1.94 -10.72 3.67
N SER A 50 -0.84 -10.24 4.23
CA SER A 50 -0.34 -10.62 5.53
C SER A 50 0.06 -9.41 6.35
N SER A 51 -0.44 -9.35 7.58
CA SER A 51 -0.06 -8.31 8.53
C SER A 51 1.09 -8.78 9.42
N ARG A 52 1.92 -7.86 9.87
CA ARG A 52 3.02 -8.15 10.79
C ARG A 52 2.58 -8.70 12.15
N ILE A 53 1.30 -8.59 12.48
CA ILE A 53 0.71 -9.19 13.70
C ILE A 53 0.21 -10.62 13.48
N GLY A 54 0.57 -11.25 12.34
CA GLY A 54 0.29 -12.65 12.05
C GLY A 54 -1.07 -12.95 11.40
N MET A 55 -1.88 -11.93 11.07
CA MET A 55 -3.13 -12.15 10.33
C MET A 55 -2.82 -12.29 8.85
N LYS A 56 -3.35 -13.34 8.21
CA LYS A 56 -3.16 -13.63 6.79
C LYS A 56 -4.49 -14.00 6.13
N ARG A 57 -4.70 -13.52 4.90
CA ARG A 57 -5.89 -13.84 4.10
C ARG A 57 -5.54 -14.07 2.64
N PRO A 58 -6.27 -14.96 1.93
CA PRO A 58 -6.19 -15.07 0.49
C PRO A 58 -6.58 -13.75 -0.19
N ALA A 59 -5.89 -13.43 -1.27
CA ALA A 59 -6.15 -12.27 -2.12
C ALA A 59 -5.95 -12.67 -3.59
N LEU A 60 -6.56 -11.95 -4.50
CA LEU A 60 -6.30 -12.10 -5.92
C LEU A 60 -4.99 -11.38 -6.26
N ALA A 61 -4.06 -12.09 -6.88
CA ALA A 61 -2.80 -11.51 -7.34
C ALA A 61 -3.04 -10.68 -8.61
N ILE A 62 -2.55 -9.44 -8.63
CA ILE A 62 -2.58 -8.54 -9.78
C ILE A 62 -1.24 -8.63 -10.48
N GLU A 63 -1.22 -9.18 -11.69
CA GLU A 63 -0.09 -9.19 -12.59
C GLU A 63 -0.11 -7.97 -13.51
N ASP A 64 0.98 -7.72 -14.24
CA ASP A 64 1.13 -6.51 -15.08
C ASP A 64 0.05 -6.36 -16.16
N ASP A 65 -0.54 -7.47 -16.65
CA ASP A 65 -1.57 -7.52 -17.70
C ASP A 65 -2.99 -7.81 -17.18
N THR A 66 -3.20 -7.82 -15.87
CA THR A 66 -4.51 -8.12 -15.27
C THR A 66 -5.56 -7.08 -15.67
N ASP A 67 -6.68 -7.52 -16.26
CA ASP A 67 -7.89 -6.72 -16.46
C ASP A 67 -8.75 -6.75 -15.18
N ILE A 68 -8.49 -5.80 -14.28
CA ILE A 68 -9.19 -5.71 -12.99
C ILE A 68 -10.69 -5.47 -13.20
N TYR A 69 -11.05 -4.59 -14.13
CA TYR A 69 -12.45 -4.29 -14.39
C TYR A 69 -13.20 -5.51 -14.89
N GLY A 70 -12.67 -6.21 -15.92
CA GLY A 70 -13.26 -7.45 -16.44
C GLY A 70 -13.41 -8.51 -15.37
N LEU A 71 -12.38 -8.69 -14.55
CA LEU A 71 -12.37 -9.65 -13.46
C LEU A 71 -13.52 -9.41 -12.46
N ILE A 72 -13.73 -8.16 -12.02
CA ILE A 72 -14.82 -7.82 -11.08
C ILE A 72 -16.18 -7.85 -11.76
N ARG A 73 -16.26 -7.38 -13.03
CA ARG A 73 -17.50 -7.39 -13.82
C ARG A 73 -18.04 -8.81 -14.00
N ASP A 74 -17.17 -9.76 -14.22
CA ASP A 74 -17.55 -11.14 -14.59
C ASP A 74 -17.78 -12.07 -13.38
N LEU A 75 -17.59 -11.57 -12.14
CA LEU A 75 -17.97 -12.32 -10.94
C LEU A 75 -19.48 -12.56 -10.90
N GLU A 76 -19.89 -13.81 -10.63
CA GLU A 76 -21.30 -14.19 -10.46
C GLU A 76 -21.98 -13.41 -9.33
N VAL A 77 -21.26 -13.26 -8.20
CA VAL A 77 -21.71 -12.48 -7.05
C VAL A 77 -20.84 -11.24 -6.93
N LYS A 78 -21.47 -10.08 -7.05
CA LYS A 78 -20.75 -8.80 -6.93
C LYS A 78 -20.31 -8.55 -5.49
N PRO A 79 -19.07 -8.13 -5.27
CA PRO A 79 -18.62 -7.76 -3.93
C PRO A 79 -19.22 -6.42 -3.49
N TYR A 80 -19.39 -6.27 -2.19
CA TYR A 80 -19.79 -4.99 -1.59
C TYR A 80 -18.65 -3.99 -1.51
N CYS A 81 -17.41 -4.44 -1.62
CA CYS A 81 -16.22 -3.58 -1.62
C CYS A 81 -15.05 -4.34 -2.26
N VAL A 82 -14.18 -3.62 -2.97
CA VAL A 82 -12.88 -4.10 -3.43
C VAL A 82 -11.78 -3.44 -2.59
N LEU A 83 -10.90 -4.25 -2.05
CA LEU A 83 -9.77 -3.84 -1.21
C LEU A 83 -8.47 -4.19 -1.94
N VAL A 84 -7.58 -3.24 -2.13
CA VAL A 84 -6.32 -3.44 -2.83
C VAL A 84 -5.14 -3.10 -1.92
N ASP A 85 -4.30 -4.09 -1.61
CA ASP A 85 -3.03 -3.88 -0.90
C ASP A 85 -1.88 -3.67 -1.88
N GLU A 86 -0.79 -3.07 -1.39
CA GLU A 86 0.42 -2.75 -2.15
C GLU A 86 0.11 -2.00 -3.47
N ALA A 87 -0.90 -1.12 -3.44
CA ALA A 87 -1.42 -0.42 -4.61
C ALA A 87 -0.41 0.50 -5.31
N GLN A 88 0.73 0.81 -4.66
CA GLN A 88 1.82 1.54 -5.30
C GLN A 88 2.41 0.79 -6.51
N PHE A 89 2.33 -0.54 -6.52
CA PHE A 89 2.85 -1.37 -7.63
C PHE A 89 1.89 -1.52 -8.80
N LEU A 90 0.69 -0.97 -8.70
CA LEU A 90 -0.27 -0.97 -9.81
C LEU A 90 0.27 -0.16 -10.99
N LYS A 91 -0.07 -0.62 -12.19
CA LYS A 91 0.14 0.14 -13.43
C LYS A 91 -0.99 1.15 -13.63
N ARG A 92 -0.77 2.09 -14.54
CA ARG A 92 -1.78 3.10 -14.90
C ARG A 92 -3.12 2.47 -15.23
N HIS A 93 -3.16 1.46 -16.11
CA HIS A 93 -4.41 0.83 -16.56
C HIS A 93 -5.17 0.17 -15.41
N HIS A 94 -4.49 -0.46 -14.44
CA HIS A 94 -5.13 -1.02 -13.24
C HIS A 94 -5.88 0.05 -12.45
N VAL A 95 -5.29 1.24 -12.27
CA VAL A 95 -5.93 2.32 -11.52
C VAL A 95 -7.15 2.87 -12.27
N TYR A 96 -7.08 2.94 -13.60
CA TYR A 96 -8.22 3.29 -14.44
C TYR A 96 -9.32 2.23 -14.38
N ASP A 97 -8.97 0.95 -14.35
CA ASP A 97 -9.94 -0.14 -14.13
C ASP A 97 -10.63 -0.04 -12.77
N LEU A 98 -9.89 0.29 -11.71
CA LEU A 98 -10.47 0.52 -10.39
C LEU A 98 -11.46 1.70 -10.39
N ALA A 99 -11.15 2.79 -11.10
CA ALA A 99 -12.08 3.90 -11.28
C ALA A 99 -13.34 3.46 -12.02
N ARG A 100 -13.23 2.66 -13.08
CA ARG A 100 -14.36 2.08 -13.81
C ARG A 100 -15.22 1.14 -12.93
N VAL A 101 -14.60 0.35 -12.06
CA VAL A 101 -15.33 -0.46 -11.08
C VAL A 101 -16.24 0.41 -10.21
N VAL A 102 -15.73 1.57 -9.77
CA VAL A 102 -16.51 2.55 -8.99
C VAL A 102 -17.63 3.17 -9.84
N ASP A 103 -17.29 3.68 -11.02
CA ASP A 103 -18.20 4.50 -11.82
C ASP A 103 -19.25 3.67 -12.54
N GLU A 104 -18.90 2.50 -13.07
CA GLU A 104 -19.76 1.69 -13.91
C GLU A 104 -20.47 0.55 -13.14
N LEU A 105 -19.84 0.00 -12.09
CA LEU A 105 -20.42 -1.10 -11.30
C LEU A 105 -20.99 -0.64 -9.94
N ASP A 106 -20.79 0.63 -9.57
CA ASP A 106 -21.19 1.23 -8.28
C ASP A 106 -20.64 0.45 -7.06
N ILE A 107 -19.42 -0.08 -7.18
CA ILE A 107 -18.74 -0.83 -6.12
C ILE A 107 -17.61 0.04 -5.54
N PRO A 108 -17.62 0.34 -4.22
CA PRO A 108 -16.54 1.11 -3.61
C PRO A 108 -15.21 0.36 -3.65
N VAL A 109 -14.14 1.10 -3.93
CA VAL A 109 -12.77 0.59 -3.97
C VAL A 109 -11.92 1.31 -2.95
N MET A 110 -11.19 0.57 -2.13
CA MET A 110 -10.20 1.11 -1.20
C MET A 110 -8.81 0.60 -1.56
N ALA A 111 -7.96 1.46 -2.08
CA ALA A 111 -6.58 1.17 -2.44
C ALA A 111 -5.62 1.63 -1.33
N PHE A 112 -4.74 0.75 -0.87
CA PHE A 112 -3.77 0.99 0.17
C PHE A 112 -2.36 0.82 -0.36
N GLY A 113 -1.46 1.76 -0.04
CA GLY A 113 -0.09 1.66 -0.54
C GLY A 113 0.84 2.72 0.01
N LEU A 114 2.07 2.68 -0.48
CA LEU A 114 3.06 3.73 -0.29
C LEU A 114 2.77 4.87 -1.25
N LYS A 115 3.04 6.12 -0.84
CA LYS A 115 2.97 7.26 -1.75
C LYS A 115 4.22 7.36 -2.62
N ASN A 116 5.37 7.31 -2.00
CA ASN A 116 6.69 7.53 -2.61
C ASN A 116 7.70 6.46 -2.14
N ASP A 117 8.72 6.27 -2.94
CA ASP A 117 9.82 5.36 -2.69
C ASP A 117 10.90 5.99 -1.77
N PHE A 118 12.01 5.26 -1.57
CA PHE A 118 13.15 5.70 -0.78
C PHE A 118 13.95 6.84 -1.43
N ARG A 119 13.76 7.09 -2.74
CA ARG A 119 14.35 8.25 -3.46
C ARG A 119 13.44 9.47 -3.42
N ASN A 120 12.29 9.36 -2.72
CA ASN A 120 11.23 10.35 -2.66
C ASN A 120 10.56 10.62 -4.02
N GLU A 121 10.51 9.61 -4.89
CA GLU A 121 9.78 9.63 -6.15
C GLU A 121 8.45 8.88 -6.02
N LEU A 122 7.43 9.35 -6.74
CA LEU A 122 6.13 8.68 -6.74
C LEU A 122 6.23 7.32 -7.47
N PHE A 123 5.59 6.31 -6.91
CA PHE A 123 5.29 5.10 -7.64
C PHE A 123 4.22 5.35 -8.71
N GLU A 124 4.21 4.56 -9.78
CA GLU A 124 3.24 4.71 -10.88
C GLU A 124 1.79 4.59 -10.39
N GLY A 125 1.48 3.53 -9.63
CA GLY A 125 0.14 3.33 -9.07
C GLY A 125 -0.28 4.46 -8.15
N SER A 126 0.63 4.91 -7.28
CA SER A 126 0.38 6.02 -6.35
C SER A 126 0.13 7.35 -7.07
N LYS A 127 0.87 7.62 -8.15
CA LYS A 127 0.66 8.80 -8.99
C LYS A 127 -0.76 8.83 -9.55
N HIS A 128 -1.22 7.72 -10.13
CA HIS A 128 -2.55 7.65 -10.74
C HIS A 128 -3.67 7.60 -9.70
N LEU A 129 -3.45 6.99 -8.55
CA LEU A 129 -4.40 7.04 -7.43
C LEU A 129 -4.56 8.46 -6.87
N LEU A 130 -3.47 9.24 -6.76
CA LEU A 130 -3.54 10.64 -6.35
C LEU A 130 -4.33 11.52 -7.36
N LEU A 131 -4.38 11.13 -8.64
CA LEU A 131 -5.11 11.85 -9.68
C LEU A 131 -6.60 11.48 -9.73
N LEU A 132 -6.95 10.22 -9.47
CA LEU A 132 -8.28 9.68 -9.73
C LEU A 132 -9.12 9.41 -8.48
N ALA A 133 -8.50 9.30 -7.29
CA ALA A 133 -9.25 8.99 -6.09
C ALA A 133 -10.19 10.13 -5.64
N ASP A 134 -11.43 9.77 -5.30
CA ASP A 134 -12.41 10.70 -4.73
C ASP A 134 -12.04 11.13 -3.31
N LYS A 135 -11.39 10.23 -2.56
CA LYS A 135 -10.89 10.50 -1.20
C LYS A 135 -9.48 10.00 -1.00
N ILE A 136 -8.67 10.86 -0.42
CA ILE A 136 -7.26 10.58 -0.15
C ILE A 136 -7.00 10.79 1.35
N ASP A 137 -6.61 9.71 2.02
CA ASP A 137 -6.33 9.70 3.46
C ASP A 137 -4.91 9.21 3.76
N GLU A 138 -4.27 9.82 4.74
CA GLU A 138 -2.97 9.36 5.24
C GLU A 138 -3.11 8.50 6.49
N ILE A 139 -2.61 7.27 6.43
CA ILE A 139 -2.43 6.40 7.59
C ILE A 139 -1.12 6.79 8.26
N LYS A 140 -1.23 7.49 9.38
CA LYS A 140 -0.09 8.11 10.06
C LYS A 140 0.67 7.09 10.90
N THR A 141 2.00 7.23 10.91
CA THR A 141 2.89 6.57 11.87
C THR A 141 3.99 7.52 12.31
N ILE A 142 4.75 7.13 13.32
CA ILE A 142 5.81 7.96 13.89
C ILE A 142 7.17 7.65 13.25
N CYS A 143 8.03 8.65 13.23
CA CYS A 143 9.41 8.52 12.78
C CYS A 143 10.17 7.55 13.69
N GLN A 144 10.97 6.65 13.10
CA GLN A 144 11.82 5.71 13.84
C GLN A 144 12.78 6.40 14.82
N TYR A 145 13.18 7.63 14.51
CA TYR A 145 14.22 8.34 15.24
C TYR A 145 13.70 9.50 16.12
N CYS A 146 12.43 9.88 16.02
CA CYS A 146 11.87 10.95 16.87
C CYS A 146 10.33 10.85 16.94
N LYS A 147 9.70 11.72 17.74
CA LYS A 147 8.24 11.75 17.95
C LYS A 147 7.45 12.41 16.81
N LYS A 148 8.11 12.85 15.72
CA LYS A 148 7.41 13.48 14.60
C LYS A 148 6.76 12.42 13.71
N LYS A 149 5.74 12.84 12.96
CA LYS A 149 5.11 12.01 11.92
C LYS A 149 6.15 11.55 10.89
N ALA A 150 6.15 10.27 10.56
CA ALA A 150 6.90 9.74 9.45
C ALA A 150 6.18 10.06 8.14
N THR A 151 6.90 10.58 7.16
CA THR A 151 6.37 10.97 5.85
C THR A 151 7.18 10.40 4.69
N MET A 152 8.31 9.80 5.00
CA MET A 152 9.30 9.33 4.03
C MET A 152 9.81 7.94 4.42
N VAL A 153 10.34 7.24 3.43
CA VAL A 153 10.97 5.94 3.60
C VAL A 153 12.48 6.12 3.39
N LEU A 154 13.27 5.74 4.38
CA LEU A 154 14.73 5.69 4.28
C LEU A 154 15.15 4.24 4.03
N ARG A 155 15.95 4.02 2.99
CA ARG A 155 16.57 2.73 2.71
C ARG A 155 17.97 2.72 3.33
N THR A 156 18.32 1.63 3.99
CA THR A 156 19.67 1.41 4.51
C THR A 156 20.23 0.12 3.95
N LEU A 157 21.51 0.13 3.62
CA LEU A 157 22.31 -1.02 3.25
C LEU A 157 23.45 -1.14 4.26
N ASP A 158 23.55 -2.28 4.96
CA ASP A 158 24.50 -2.48 6.06
C ASP A 158 24.50 -1.33 7.09
N GLY A 159 23.30 -0.87 7.43
CA GLY A 159 23.09 0.22 8.40
C GLY A 159 23.42 1.63 7.90
N LYS A 160 23.82 1.79 6.63
CA LYS A 160 24.12 3.10 6.03
C LYS A 160 22.99 3.54 5.09
N PRO A 161 22.57 4.81 5.16
CA PRO A 161 21.57 5.35 4.24
C PRO A 161 22.01 5.24 2.78
N THR A 162 21.07 4.83 1.92
CA THR A 162 21.27 4.81 0.47
C THR A 162 20.09 5.43 -0.24
N TYR A 163 20.36 6.26 -1.24
CA TYR A 163 19.37 6.98 -2.05
C TYR A 163 19.41 6.58 -3.52
N GLU A 164 20.28 5.62 -3.86
CA GLU A 164 20.48 5.11 -5.21
C GLU A 164 20.01 3.66 -5.33
N GLY A 165 19.67 3.23 -6.53
CA GLY A 165 19.26 1.88 -6.86
C GLY A 165 17.85 1.80 -7.44
N GLU A 166 17.41 0.60 -7.77
CA GLU A 166 16.09 0.34 -8.35
C GLU A 166 14.96 0.69 -7.38
N GLN A 167 13.85 1.20 -7.93
CA GLN A 167 12.66 1.58 -7.17
C GLN A 167 12.05 0.39 -6.43
N ILE A 168 12.03 -0.76 -7.08
CA ILE A 168 11.51 -2.01 -6.57
C ILE A 168 12.66 -2.99 -6.48
N GLN A 169 13.02 -3.38 -5.25
CA GLN A 169 14.00 -4.43 -5.01
C GLN A 169 13.42 -5.41 -3.98
N ILE A 170 13.26 -6.66 -4.40
CA ILE A 170 12.72 -7.73 -3.57
C ILE A 170 13.88 -8.62 -3.13
N GLY A 171 14.14 -8.65 -1.82
CA GLY A 171 15.20 -9.44 -1.18
C GLY A 171 16.54 -8.73 -1.13
N GLY A 172 17.32 -9.03 -0.10
CA GLY A 172 18.65 -8.47 0.16
C GLY A 172 18.84 -8.10 1.64
N SER A 173 20.04 -7.60 1.98
CA SER A 173 20.38 -7.10 3.32
C SER A 173 19.83 -5.70 3.61
N GLU A 174 18.93 -5.23 2.78
CA GLU A 174 18.39 -3.86 2.83
C GLU A 174 17.27 -3.76 3.84
N THR A 175 17.27 -2.65 4.56
CA THR A 175 16.23 -2.31 5.53
C THR A 175 15.56 -1.00 5.12
N TYR A 176 14.22 -1.00 5.17
CA TYR A 176 13.43 0.19 4.93
C TYR A 176 12.81 0.66 6.24
N ILE A 177 13.04 1.91 6.60
CA ILE A 177 12.53 2.54 7.83
C ILE A 177 11.73 3.79 7.54
N SER A 178 10.69 3.98 8.35
CA SER A 178 9.81 5.15 8.24
C SER A 178 10.36 6.31 9.04
N VAL A 179 10.61 7.43 8.37
CA VAL A 179 11.23 8.60 8.95
C VAL A 179 10.50 9.90 8.62
N CYS A 180 10.70 10.93 9.45
CA CYS A 180 10.28 12.28 9.10
C CYS A 180 11.26 12.91 8.10
N ARG A 181 10.84 13.97 7.44
CA ARG A 181 11.66 14.67 6.45
C ARG A 181 13.05 15.08 6.98
N LYS A 182 13.14 15.56 8.25
CA LYS A 182 14.42 15.90 8.85
C LYS A 182 15.38 14.70 8.86
N HIS A 183 14.92 13.55 9.33
CA HIS A 183 15.74 12.35 9.43
C HIS A 183 15.94 11.60 8.11
N TYR A 184 15.17 11.93 7.08
CA TYR A 184 15.46 11.48 5.74
C TYR A 184 16.69 12.17 5.14
N PHE A 185 16.79 13.50 5.29
CA PHE A 185 17.92 14.27 4.75
C PHE A 185 19.16 14.33 5.67
N ALA A 186 18.99 14.05 6.96
CA ALA A 186 20.08 14.05 7.93
C ALA A 186 19.95 12.85 8.90
N PRO A 187 20.14 11.63 8.41
CA PRO A 187 19.97 10.42 9.21
C PRO A 187 21.04 10.22 10.28
N GLU A 188 22.19 10.87 10.14
CA GLU A 188 23.33 10.75 11.07
C GLU A 188 23.10 11.41 12.44
N ILE A 189 22.08 12.27 12.56
CA ILE A 189 21.71 12.94 13.83
C ILE A 189 21.26 11.94 14.91
N ASN A 190 21.09 10.67 14.56
CA ASN A 190 20.47 9.66 15.43
C ASN A 190 21.43 8.92 16.35
N LYS A 191 22.74 9.10 16.21
CA LYS A 191 23.75 8.45 17.08
C LYS A 191 23.78 9.02 18.50
N GLU A 192 23.18 10.19 18.72
CA GLU A 192 23.18 10.86 20.04
C GLU A 192 22.03 10.45 20.97
N ASN A 193 21.04 9.69 20.50
CA ASN A 193 19.87 9.29 21.29
C ASN A 193 19.89 7.83 21.79
N GLU A 194 20.92 7.05 21.47
CA GLU A 194 21.09 5.69 21.99
C GLU A 194 21.78 5.62 23.36
N GLU A 195 22.22 6.75 23.91
CA GLU A 195 22.90 6.85 25.20
C GLU A 195 22.09 7.58 26.30
N LYS A 196 20.73 7.52 26.24
CA LYS A 196 19.90 8.03 27.36
C LYS A 196 18.81 7.06 27.74
#